data_11a2c386b5a03eb8a992f3b37ee59763
#
_entry.id   11a2c386b5a03eb8a992f3b37ee59763
#
_cell.length_a   1.000
_cell.length_b   1.000
_cell.length_c   1.000
_cell.angle_alpha   90.00
_cell.angle_beta   90.00
_cell.angle_gamma   90.00
#
_symmetry.space_group_name_H-M   'P 1'
#
loop_
_entity.id
_entity.type
_entity.pdbx_description
1 polymer ?
#
loop_
_entity_poly.entity_id
_entity_poly.type
_entity_poly.pdbx_seq_one_letter_code
_entity_poly.pdbx_strand_id
1 'polypeptide(L)'
;GRPIVYSICEWGPRSPWLWGKEVGGHMWRTSYDVYDVWEVARNVGSPVGIVTSLDVASNLDRFAGPGGWNDPDMLVVGLKNTGNIKGGGCTDIEYRSQMSMWCMIAAPLMIGCDISRMDEMTKTILSNKDIIAIDQDPLGKQGFRVIKKDGFEAWKKPLANNKVAIALLNRNSTPQSVSASWKELELKPDAKYKIYDVWKHAAVETVNGKISANLKPHECEVFVFSADGK
;
A
#
# COMPACT_ATOMS: atom_id res chain seq x y z
N GLY A 1 8.48 -22.53 -25.58
CA GLY A 1 8.49 -21.09 -25.37
C GLY A 1 8.81 -20.75 -23.92
N ARG A 2 9.23 -19.54 -23.62
CA ARG A 2 9.45 -19.06 -22.26
C ARG A 2 8.16 -18.44 -21.69
N PRO A 3 7.94 -18.48 -20.37
CA PRO A 3 6.84 -17.77 -19.73
C PRO A 3 6.99 -16.27 -19.94
N ILE A 4 5.84 -15.58 -20.12
CA ILE A 4 5.76 -14.12 -20.27
C ILE A 4 4.73 -13.62 -19.27
N VAL A 5 5.07 -12.56 -18.53
CA VAL A 5 4.10 -11.81 -17.72
C VAL A 5 3.38 -10.82 -18.64
N TYR A 6 2.07 -10.95 -18.72
CA TYR A 6 1.24 -10.06 -19.52
C TYR A 6 0.62 -8.98 -18.62
N SER A 7 1.05 -7.73 -18.81
CA SER A 7 0.51 -6.55 -18.16
C SER A 7 -0.45 -5.83 -19.10
N ILE A 8 -1.67 -5.61 -18.65
CA ILE A 8 -2.72 -4.90 -19.40
C ILE A 8 -2.72 -3.43 -18.97
N CYS A 9 -2.34 -2.53 -19.90
CA CYS A 9 -2.29 -1.09 -19.64
C CYS A 9 -3.54 -0.41 -20.23
N GLU A 10 -4.63 -0.45 -19.47
CA GLU A 10 -5.96 0.06 -19.91
C GLU A 10 -6.46 1.19 -19.01
N TRP A 11 -5.75 1.51 -17.90
CA TRP A 11 -5.99 2.62 -16.95
C TRP A 11 -7.31 2.56 -16.18
N GLY A 12 -8.07 1.46 -16.27
CA GLY A 12 -9.28 1.25 -15.49
C GLY A 12 -10.62 1.59 -16.15
N PRO A 13 -10.75 2.46 -17.20
CA PRO A 13 -12.06 2.85 -17.74
C PRO A 13 -12.96 1.71 -18.16
N ARG A 14 -12.40 0.59 -18.62
CA ARG A 14 -13.16 -0.62 -19.02
C ARG A 14 -13.15 -1.70 -17.96
N SER A 15 -12.82 -1.36 -16.70
CA SER A 15 -12.80 -2.30 -15.57
C SER A 15 -11.99 -3.57 -15.85
N PRO A 16 -10.69 -3.48 -16.19
CA PRO A 16 -9.86 -4.62 -16.60
C PRO A 16 -9.78 -5.72 -15.54
N TRP A 17 -10.04 -5.42 -14.29
CA TRP A 17 -10.14 -6.40 -13.19
C TRP A 17 -11.28 -7.40 -13.36
N LEU A 18 -12.28 -7.12 -14.21
CA LEU A 18 -13.40 -8.02 -14.48
C LEU A 18 -13.09 -9.08 -15.55
N TRP A 19 -12.21 -8.77 -16.49
CA TRP A 19 -11.96 -9.61 -17.67
C TRP A 19 -10.47 -9.90 -17.93
N GLY A 20 -9.56 -9.13 -17.33
CA GLY A 20 -8.13 -9.21 -17.64
C GLY A 20 -7.53 -10.60 -17.45
N LYS A 21 -7.94 -11.31 -16.40
CA LYS A 21 -7.48 -12.68 -16.13
C LYS A 21 -7.96 -13.68 -17.20
N GLU A 22 -9.17 -13.51 -17.70
CA GLU A 22 -9.78 -14.40 -18.72
C GLU A 22 -9.04 -14.33 -20.05
N VAL A 23 -8.47 -13.19 -20.40
CA VAL A 23 -7.66 -13.00 -21.61
C VAL A 23 -6.17 -13.29 -21.41
N GLY A 24 -5.81 -13.89 -20.26
CA GLY A 24 -4.44 -14.27 -19.95
C GLY A 24 -3.59 -13.16 -19.30
N GLY A 25 -4.20 -12.06 -18.84
CA GLY A 25 -3.52 -11.02 -18.10
C GLY A 25 -3.08 -11.49 -16.71
N HIS A 26 -1.86 -11.12 -16.31
CA HIS A 26 -1.29 -11.41 -15.00
C HIS A 26 -1.38 -10.21 -14.07
N MET A 27 -1.47 -9.01 -14.63
CA MET A 27 -1.73 -7.77 -13.93
C MET A 27 -2.42 -6.78 -14.88
N TRP A 28 -3.11 -5.80 -14.31
CA TRP A 28 -3.85 -4.78 -15.07
C TRP A 28 -3.86 -3.45 -14.34
N ARG A 29 -3.59 -2.38 -15.08
CA ARG A 29 -3.65 -1.02 -14.59
C ARG A 29 -5.06 -0.67 -14.15
N THR A 30 -5.18 -0.17 -12.93
CA THR A 30 -6.47 0.19 -12.33
C THR A 30 -6.77 1.68 -12.42
N SER A 31 -5.75 2.50 -12.63
CA SER A 31 -5.83 3.96 -12.70
C SER A 31 -4.94 4.52 -13.81
N TYR A 32 -5.13 5.81 -14.12
CA TYR A 32 -4.24 6.57 -15.00
C TYR A 32 -2.80 6.61 -14.46
N ASP A 33 -1.88 7.17 -15.24
CA ASP A 33 -0.46 7.23 -14.89
C ASP A 33 -0.23 8.00 -13.61
N VAL A 34 0.48 7.36 -12.67
CA VAL A 34 0.89 8.00 -11.43
C VAL A 34 2.05 8.96 -11.69
N TYR A 35 1.97 10.14 -11.11
CA TYR A 35 3.02 11.15 -11.13
C TYR A 35 3.65 11.28 -9.75
N ASP A 36 4.84 11.85 -9.71
CA ASP A 36 5.59 12.10 -8.47
C ASP A 36 4.93 13.24 -7.67
N VAL A 37 3.75 12.94 -7.14
CA VAL A 37 2.92 13.85 -6.33
C VAL A 37 2.02 13.05 -5.41
N TRP A 38 1.81 13.53 -4.19
CA TRP A 38 0.93 12.90 -3.23
C TRP A 38 -0.53 12.91 -3.69
N GLU A 39 -1.04 14.08 -4.03
CA GLU A 39 -2.40 14.29 -4.47
C GLU A 39 -2.44 15.34 -5.59
N VAL A 40 -3.35 15.17 -6.52
CA VAL A 40 -3.65 16.17 -7.56
C VAL A 40 -5.06 16.71 -7.37
N ALA A 41 -5.27 17.99 -7.69
CA ALA A 41 -6.56 18.62 -7.57
C ALA A 41 -7.63 18.07 -8.54
N ARG A 42 -7.27 17.20 -9.46
CA ARG A 42 -8.15 16.59 -10.46
C ARG A 42 -8.40 15.12 -10.10
N ASN A 43 -9.65 14.75 -10.02
CA ASN A 43 -10.05 13.36 -9.77
C ASN A 43 -10.39 12.57 -11.05
N VAL A 44 -10.21 13.16 -12.22
CA VAL A 44 -10.58 12.56 -13.52
C VAL A 44 -9.46 12.78 -14.53
N GLY A 45 -9.02 11.70 -15.15
CA GLY A 45 -7.99 11.70 -16.18
C GLY A 45 -6.55 11.64 -15.62
N SER A 46 -5.57 11.72 -16.49
CA SER A 46 -4.14 11.77 -16.16
C SER A 46 -3.69 13.22 -15.99
N PRO A 47 -2.72 13.51 -15.10
CA PRO A 47 -2.07 12.60 -14.18
C PRO A 47 -2.88 12.32 -12.90
N VAL A 48 -2.54 11.24 -12.20
CA VAL A 48 -3.05 10.95 -10.86
C VAL A 48 -1.92 10.99 -9.83
N GLY A 49 -2.28 11.33 -8.58
CA GLY A 49 -1.36 11.24 -7.45
C GLY A 49 -1.41 9.86 -6.79
N ILE A 50 -0.49 9.60 -5.85
CA ILE A 50 -0.43 8.37 -5.06
C ILE A 50 -1.78 8.05 -4.43
N VAL A 51 -2.41 9.05 -3.83
CA VAL A 51 -3.67 8.90 -3.09
C VAL A 51 -4.84 8.52 -3.99
N THR A 52 -4.89 9.09 -5.20
CA THR A 52 -5.93 8.80 -6.19
C THR A 52 -5.84 7.34 -6.65
N SER A 53 -4.63 6.85 -6.95
CA SER A 53 -4.41 5.44 -7.32
C SER A 53 -4.80 4.50 -6.19
N LEU A 54 -4.49 4.87 -4.95
CA LEU A 54 -4.88 4.11 -3.76
C LEU A 54 -6.40 4.07 -3.56
N ASP A 55 -7.09 5.19 -3.75
CA ASP A 55 -8.55 5.24 -3.62
C ASP A 55 -9.26 4.36 -4.67
N VAL A 56 -8.76 4.32 -5.90
CA VAL A 56 -9.26 3.38 -6.93
C VAL A 56 -9.04 1.94 -6.47
N ALA A 57 -7.83 1.59 -6.03
CA ALA A 57 -7.48 0.23 -5.61
C ALA A 57 -8.26 -0.24 -4.37
N SER A 58 -8.73 0.69 -3.51
CA SER A 58 -9.35 0.37 -2.23
C SER A 58 -10.62 -0.49 -2.30
N ASN A 59 -11.26 -0.56 -3.46
CA ASN A 59 -12.50 -1.32 -3.68
C ASN A 59 -12.31 -2.53 -4.61
N LEU A 60 -11.06 -2.86 -4.95
CA LEU A 60 -10.73 -3.89 -5.93
C LEU A 60 -10.11 -5.15 -5.31
N ASP A 61 -10.08 -5.26 -3.98
CA ASP A 61 -9.44 -6.37 -3.25
C ASP A 61 -9.94 -7.75 -3.68
N ARG A 62 -11.23 -7.88 -3.98
CA ARG A 62 -11.86 -9.14 -4.41
C ARG A 62 -11.41 -9.62 -5.80
N PHE A 63 -10.79 -8.77 -6.60
CA PHE A 63 -10.37 -9.10 -7.96
C PHE A 63 -8.90 -9.47 -8.06
N ALA A 64 -8.09 -9.14 -7.03
CA ALA A 64 -6.67 -9.48 -6.98
C ALA A 64 -6.43 -10.81 -6.28
N GLY A 65 -5.41 -11.51 -6.73
CA GLY A 65 -4.95 -12.76 -6.10
C GLY A 65 -3.98 -13.51 -7.00
N PRO A 66 -3.57 -14.70 -6.59
CA PRO A 66 -2.63 -15.51 -7.39
C PRO A 66 -3.06 -15.67 -8.83
N GLY A 67 -2.17 -15.26 -9.74
CA GLY A 67 -2.40 -15.29 -11.19
C GLY A 67 -3.12 -14.08 -11.79
N GLY A 68 -3.39 -13.03 -11.00
CA GLY A 68 -3.95 -11.78 -11.51
C GLY A 68 -3.96 -10.67 -10.47
N TRP A 69 -3.29 -9.54 -10.74
CA TRP A 69 -3.03 -8.49 -9.77
C TRP A 69 -3.53 -7.13 -10.24
N ASN A 70 -4.15 -6.40 -9.32
CA ASN A 70 -4.46 -4.99 -9.53
C ASN A 70 -3.15 -4.18 -9.54
N ASP A 71 -2.94 -3.39 -10.57
CA ASP A 71 -1.74 -2.58 -10.76
C ASP A 71 -2.11 -1.09 -10.64
N PRO A 72 -1.78 -0.43 -9.52
CA PRO A 72 -2.03 1.00 -9.32
C PRO A 72 -0.98 1.89 -9.99
N ASP A 73 -0.12 1.31 -10.82
CA ASP A 73 1.08 1.87 -11.44
C ASP A 73 2.34 1.74 -10.58
N MET A 74 3.47 2.12 -11.16
CA MET A 74 4.79 1.97 -10.59
C MET A 74 5.01 2.76 -9.29
N LEU A 75 6.05 2.40 -8.57
CA LEU A 75 6.54 3.17 -7.45
C LEU A 75 7.27 4.42 -7.97
N VAL A 76 6.81 5.60 -7.54
CA VAL A 76 7.49 6.89 -7.79
C VAL A 76 8.57 7.18 -6.75
N VAL A 77 8.79 6.25 -5.82
CA VAL A 77 9.82 6.34 -4.77
C VAL A 77 11.18 6.65 -5.38
N GLY A 78 11.78 7.74 -4.92
CA GLY A 78 13.12 8.18 -5.34
C GLY A 78 13.18 8.96 -6.66
N LEU A 79 12.06 9.27 -7.31
CA LEU A 79 12.04 10.11 -8.51
C LEU A 79 12.49 11.55 -8.23
N LYS A 80 12.13 12.12 -7.08
CA LYS A 80 12.53 13.47 -6.63
C LYS A 80 12.32 14.54 -7.71
N ASN A 81 11.11 14.50 -8.29
CA ASN A 81 10.68 15.41 -9.37
C ASN A 81 11.59 15.37 -10.61
N THR A 82 12.15 14.21 -10.94
CA THR A 82 12.94 13.99 -12.14
C THR A 82 12.17 13.15 -13.18
N GLY A 83 12.72 13.02 -14.39
CA GLY A 83 12.08 12.26 -15.46
C GLY A 83 10.91 12.99 -16.11
N ASN A 84 9.99 12.25 -16.71
CA ASN A 84 8.86 12.75 -17.50
C ASN A 84 7.52 12.74 -16.75
N ILE A 85 7.46 12.16 -15.54
CA ILE A 85 6.27 12.11 -14.69
C ILE A 85 6.38 13.05 -13.48
N LYS A 86 6.88 14.24 -13.71
CA LYS A 86 7.04 15.27 -12.69
C LYS A 86 5.69 15.75 -12.19
N GLY A 87 5.54 15.78 -10.84
CA GLY A 87 4.31 16.24 -10.20
C GLY A 87 4.56 17.25 -9.07
N GLY A 88 5.81 17.72 -8.94
CA GLY A 88 6.26 18.57 -7.83
C GLY A 88 7.25 17.85 -6.91
N GLY A 89 7.26 16.53 -6.92
CA GLY A 89 8.10 15.68 -6.06
C GLY A 89 7.41 15.34 -4.75
N CYS A 90 7.41 14.07 -4.40
CA CYS A 90 7.01 13.60 -3.08
C CYS A 90 8.13 13.75 -2.06
N THR A 91 7.77 13.90 -0.81
CA THR A 91 8.69 13.83 0.33
C THR A 91 9.09 12.37 0.61
N ASP A 92 10.16 12.16 1.36
CA ASP A 92 10.58 10.82 1.78
C ASP A 92 9.49 10.10 2.63
N ILE A 93 8.68 10.86 3.38
CA ILE A 93 7.52 10.33 4.11
C ILE A 93 6.46 9.80 3.14
N GLU A 94 6.13 10.55 2.10
CA GLU A 94 5.16 10.15 1.09
C GLU A 94 5.65 8.97 0.25
N TYR A 95 6.95 8.91 -0.09
CA TYR A 95 7.55 7.74 -0.72
C TYR A 95 7.44 6.48 0.15
N ARG A 96 7.74 6.62 1.46
CA ARG A 96 7.58 5.51 2.41
C ARG A 96 6.12 5.08 2.52
N SER A 97 5.21 6.04 2.51
CA SER A 97 3.77 5.77 2.54
C SER A 97 3.29 5.08 1.26
N GLN A 98 3.77 5.49 0.07
CA GLN A 98 3.49 4.78 -1.16
C GLN A 98 3.97 3.33 -1.09
N MET A 99 5.23 3.08 -0.72
CA MET A 99 5.77 1.73 -0.59
C MET A 99 4.93 0.89 0.37
N SER A 100 4.57 1.46 1.53
CA SER A 100 3.71 0.80 2.50
C SER A 100 2.37 0.38 1.91
N MET A 101 1.70 1.30 1.25
CA MET A 101 0.35 1.06 0.73
C MET A 101 0.35 0.15 -0.50
N TRP A 102 1.37 0.23 -1.39
CA TRP A 102 1.52 -0.72 -2.49
C TRP A 102 1.71 -2.14 -1.98
N CYS A 103 2.51 -2.33 -0.92
CA CYS A 103 2.65 -3.64 -0.28
C CYS A 103 1.34 -4.10 0.41
N MET A 104 0.62 -3.19 1.03
CA MET A 104 -0.69 -3.52 1.61
C MET A 104 -1.70 -3.97 0.57
N ILE A 105 -1.73 -3.37 -0.60
CA ILE A 105 -2.66 -3.75 -1.67
C ILE A 105 -2.13 -4.85 -2.61
N ALA A 106 -0.98 -5.48 -2.29
CA ALA A 106 -0.34 -6.51 -3.11
C ALA A 106 -0.11 -6.06 -4.57
N ALA A 107 0.36 -4.83 -4.74
CA ALA A 107 0.60 -4.24 -6.05
C ALA A 107 1.90 -4.77 -6.67
N PRO A 108 2.02 -4.86 -7.99
CA PRO A 108 3.31 -5.09 -8.63
C PRO A 108 4.31 -3.98 -8.25
N LEU A 109 5.41 -4.35 -7.59
CA LEU A 109 6.41 -3.39 -7.11
C LEU A 109 7.39 -3.01 -8.23
N MET A 110 6.90 -2.27 -9.21
CA MET A 110 7.72 -1.80 -10.35
C MET A 110 8.41 -0.48 -9.99
N ILE A 111 9.74 -0.49 -9.92
CA ILE A 111 10.53 0.68 -9.53
C ILE A 111 10.61 1.67 -10.70
N GLY A 112 10.19 2.93 -10.48
CA GLY A 112 10.18 3.98 -11.50
C GLY A 112 11.42 4.87 -11.53
N CYS A 113 12.26 4.86 -10.48
CA CYS A 113 13.45 5.70 -10.41
C CYS A 113 14.68 5.07 -11.09
N ASP A 114 15.71 5.89 -11.36
CA ASP A 114 17.01 5.42 -11.79
C ASP A 114 17.75 4.72 -10.65
N ILE A 115 17.78 3.39 -10.71
CA ILE A 115 18.39 2.55 -9.66
C ILE A 115 19.88 2.76 -9.47
N SER A 116 20.58 3.29 -10.48
CA SER A 116 22.01 3.61 -10.40
C SER A 116 22.31 4.88 -9.61
N ARG A 117 21.29 5.69 -9.34
CA ARG A 117 21.37 7.00 -8.66
C ARG A 117 20.56 7.08 -7.38
N MET A 118 20.12 5.95 -6.85
CA MET A 118 19.40 5.93 -5.57
C MET A 118 20.25 6.51 -4.45
N ASP A 119 19.67 7.43 -3.68
CA ASP A 119 20.24 7.80 -2.38
C ASP A 119 19.92 6.77 -1.30
N GLU A 120 20.51 6.93 -0.12
CA GLU A 120 20.37 5.97 0.97
C GLU A 120 18.91 5.86 1.48
N MET A 121 18.14 6.95 1.47
CA MET A 121 16.73 6.90 1.87
C MET A 121 15.89 6.09 0.87
N THR A 122 16.07 6.33 -0.41
CA THR A 122 15.41 5.55 -1.49
C THR A 122 15.75 4.06 -1.37
N LYS A 123 17.03 3.72 -1.17
CA LYS A 123 17.47 2.34 -0.94
C LYS A 123 16.79 1.73 0.28
N THR A 124 16.79 2.46 1.40
CA THR A 124 16.16 2.00 2.66
C THR A 124 14.69 1.69 2.46
N ILE A 125 13.95 2.54 1.75
CA ILE A 125 12.54 2.34 1.48
C ILE A 125 12.33 1.11 0.58
N LEU A 126 13.03 1.05 -0.56
CA LEU A 126 12.81 0.01 -1.59
C LEU A 126 13.39 -1.35 -1.21
N SER A 127 14.29 -1.43 -0.24
CA SER A 127 14.91 -2.69 0.20
C SER A 127 14.46 -3.18 1.59
N ASN A 128 13.47 -2.55 2.20
CA ASN A 128 12.93 -3.00 3.49
C ASN A 128 12.27 -4.38 3.32
N LYS A 129 12.92 -5.40 3.87
CA LYS A 129 12.49 -6.80 3.70
C LYS A 129 11.15 -7.10 4.37
N ASP A 130 10.85 -6.40 5.47
CA ASP A 130 9.63 -6.68 6.25
C ASP A 130 8.39 -6.15 5.53
N ILE A 131 8.47 -4.97 4.89
CA ILE A 131 7.36 -4.45 4.09
C ILE A 131 7.20 -5.27 2.80
N ILE A 132 8.30 -5.66 2.15
CA ILE A 132 8.28 -6.53 0.97
C ILE A 132 7.66 -7.90 1.31
N ALA A 133 7.94 -8.45 2.50
CA ALA A 133 7.34 -9.71 2.94
C ALA A 133 5.81 -9.63 3.10
N ILE A 134 5.26 -8.45 3.40
CA ILE A 134 3.80 -8.21 3.39
C ILE A 134 3.25 -8.27 1.97
N ASP A 135 3.95 -7.68 1.01
CA ASP A 135 3.57 -7.75 -0.41
C ASP A 135 3.58 -9.18 -0.94
N GLN A 136 4.69 -9.87 -0.70
CA GLN A 136 4.99 -11.22 -1.19
C GLN A 136 4.38 -12.34 -0.34
N ASP A 137 3.44 -12.02 0.55
CA ASP A 137 2.81 -13.04 1.40
C ASP A 137 2.10 -14.12 0.55
N PRO A 138 2.36 -15.41 0.82
CA PRO A 138 1.86 -16.50 -0.01
C PRO A 138 0.33 -16.66 -0.02
N LEU A 139 -0.40 -16.02 0.90
CA LEU A 139 -1.86 -15.98 0.83
C LEU A 139 -2.35 -15.19 -0.41
N GLY A 140 -1.54 -14.26 -0.93
CA GLY A 140 -1.82 -13.49 -2.13
C GLY A 140 -3.08 -12.64 -2.03
N LYS A 141 -3.42 -12.13 -0.86
CA LYS A 141 -4.60 -11.29 -0.65
C LYS A 141 -4.24 -9.81 -0.70
N GLN A 142 -5.03 -9.05 -1.43
CA GLN A 142 -4.97 -7.59 -1.35
C GLN A 142 -5.58 -7.12 -0.03
N GLY A 143 -4.99 -6.10 0.59
CA GLY A 143 -5.56 -5.41 1.74
C GLY A 143 -6.70 -4.49 1.33
N PHE A 144 -7.55 -4.18 2.29
CA PHE A 144 -8.71 -3.32 2.12
C PHE A 144 -8.84 -2.32 3.27
N ARG A 145 -9.54 -1.23 3.01
CA ARG A 145 -9.71 -0.14 3.97
C ARG A 145 -10.86 -0.45 4.93
N VAL A 146 -10.59 -0.44 6.24
CA VAL A 146 -11.58 -0.69 7.31
C VAL A 146 -12.03 0.59 8.01
N ILE A 147 -11.20 1.64 8.03
CA ILE A 147 -11.55 2.95 8.59
C ILE A 147 -11.22 4.02 7.56
N LYS A 148 -12.15 4.99 7.39
CA LYS A 148 -11.93 6.26 6.68
C LYS A 148 -12.68 7.35 7.42
N LYS A 149 -11.96 8.17 8.18
CA LYS A 149 -12.56 9.22 9.00
C LYS A 149 -11.59 10.37 9.22
N ASP A 150 -12.02 11.61 8.96
CA ASP A 150 -11.28 12.84 9.27
C ASP A 150 -9.82 12.85 8.75
N GLY A 151 -9.61 12.32 7.53
CA GLY A 151 -8.28 12.17 6.93
C GLY A 151 -7.45 11.01 7.50
N PHE A 152 -7.94 10.28 8.47
CA PHE A 152 -7.35 9.04 8.96
C PHE A 152 -7.93 7.84 8.21
N GLU A 153 -7.04 6.93 7.82
CA GLU A 153 -7.42 5.63 7.27
C GLU A 153 -6.72 4.50 8.01
N ALA A 154 -7.45 3.42 8.27
CA ALA A 154 -6.85 2.15 8.64
C ALA A 154 -7.16 1.09 7.57
N TRP A 155 -6.13 0.32 7.24
CA TRP A 155 -6.19 -0.75 6.24
C TRP A 155 -5.80 -2.06 6.87
N LYS A 156 -6.43 -3.15 6.41
CA LYS A 156 -6.21 -4.50 6.89
C LYS A 156 -5.87 -5.42 5.72
N LYS A 157 -4.81 -6.21 5.87
CA LYS A 157 -4.42 -7.24 4.91
C LYS A 157 -4.28 -8.57 5.62
N PRO A 158 -5.09 -9.59 5.27
CA PRO A 158 -4.86 -10.94 5.74
C PRO A 158 -3.51 -11.47 5.23
N LEU A 159 -2.75 -12.11 6.10
CA LEU A 159 -1.49 -12.76 5.79
C LEU A 159 -1.56 -14.26 6.14
N ALA A 160 -0.65 -15.03 5.58
CA ALA A 160 -0.50 -16.44 5.92
C ALA A 160 -0.24 -16.65 7.42
N ASN A 161 -0.45 -17.90 7.88
CA ASN A 161 -0.25 -18.29 9.28
C ASN A 161 -1.08 -17.48 10.29
N ASN A 162 -2.31 -17.10 9.91
CA ASN A 162 -3.24 -16.34 10.75
C ASN A 162 -2.70 -14.99 11.23
N LYS A 163 -1.73 -14.43 10.49
CA LYS A 163 -1.26 -13.06 10.70
C LYS A 163 -2.12 -12.06 9.95
N VAL A 164 -2.02 -10.80 10.37
CA VAL A 164 -2.71 -9.67 9.73
C VAL A 164 -1.76 -8.48 9.70
N ALA A 165 -1.62 -7.84 8.55
CA ALA A 165 -0.99 -6.53 8.48
C ALA A 165 -2.05 -5.44 8.64
N ILE A 166 -1.73 -4.42 9.44
CA ILE A 166 -2.54 -3.22 9.66
C ILE A 166 -1.69 -2.01 9.28
N ALA A 167 -2.22 -1.17 8.40
CA ALA A 167 -1.63 0.12 8.09
C ALA A 167 -2.49 1.24 8.66
N LEU A 168 -1.86 2.21 9.31
CA LEU A 168 -2.48 3.45 9.78
C LEU A 168 -1.92 4.59 8.94
N LEU A 169 -2.79 5.29 8.21
CA LEU A 169 -2.41 6.34 7.26
C LEU A 169 -3.05 7.67 7.64
N ASN A 170 -2.22 8.70 7.78
CA ASN A 170 -2.67 10.09 7.87
C ASN A 170 -2.66 10.72 6.48
N ARG A 171 -3.83 11.07 5.95
CA ARG A 171 -3.96 11.77 4.65
C ARG A 171 -3.89 13.29 4.77
N ASN A 172 -3.94 13.82 5.99
CA ASN A 172 -3.93 15.26 6.22
C ASN A 172 -2.52 15.84 6.06
N SER A 173 -2.46 17.10 5.69
CA SER A 173 -1.23 17.90 5.67
C SER A 173 -0.76 18.37 7.06
N THR A 174 -1.42 17.94 8.13
CA THR A 174 -1.09 18.22 9.52
C THR A 174 -0.86 16.92 10.29
N PRO A 175 0.00 16.92 11.35
CA PRO A 175 0.18 15.76 12.21
C PRO A 175 -1.14 15.35 12.88
N GLN A 176 -1.33 14.06 13.10
CA GLN A 176 -2.53 13.51 13.71
C GLN A 176 -2.19 12.36 14.68
N SER A 177 -2.77 12.40 15.87
CA SER A 177 -2.77 11.26 16.80
C SER A 177 -3.99 10.39 16.47
N VAL A 178 -3.74 9.15 16.11
CA VAL A 178 -4.76 8.22 15.67
C VAL A 178 -4.78 6.98 16.55
N SER A 179 -5.95 6.35 16.64
CA SER A 179 -6.10 5.05 17.28
C SER A 179 -7.20 4.24 16.61
N ALA A 180 -7.03 2.91 16.62
CA ALA A 180 -8.03 1.97 16.13
C ALA A 180 -8.14 0.79 17.10
N SER A 181 -9.36 0.49 17.54
CA SER A 181 -9.66 -0.66 18.38
C SER A 181 -9.68 -1.96 17.57
N TRP A 182 -9.51 -3.11 18.23
CA TRP A 182 -9.62 -4.41 17.57
C TRP A 182 -10.97 -4.58 16.86
N LYS A 183 -12.05 -4.04 17.45
CA LYS A 183 -13.39 -4.08 16.85
C LYS A 183 -13.44 -3.28 15.53
N GLU A 184 -12.91 -2.07 15.50
CA GLU A 184 -12.85 -1.24 14.28
C GLU A 184 -11.98 -1.86 13.20
N LEU A 185 -10.91 -2.56 13.60
CA LEU A 185 -10.03 -3.30 12.70
C LEU A 185 -10.58 -4.69 12.33
N GLU A 186 -11.80 -5.03 12.78
CA GLU A 186 -12.41 -6.36 12.57
C GLU A 186 -11.50 -7.50 13.02
N LEU A 187 -10.77 -7.30 14.11
CA LEU A 187 -9.97 -8.30 14.79
C LEU A 187 -10.78 -8.94 15.95
N LYS A 188 -10.33 -10.09 16.44
CA LYS A 188 -10.97 -10.73 17.59
C LYS A 188 -10.79 -9.85 18.84
N PRO A 189 -11.88 -9.39 19.48
CA PRO A 189 -11.82 -8.41 20.58
C PRO A 189 -10.98 -8.87 21.78
N ASP A 190 -11.09 -10.16 22.12
CA ASP A 190 -10.47 -10.74 23.32
C ASP A 190 -9.13 -11.43 23.02
N ALA A 191 -8.64 -11.36 21.77
CA ALA A 191 -7.38 -11.96 21.41
C ALA A 191 -6.20 -11.09 21.88
N LYS A 192 -5.16 -11.76 22.38
CA LYS A 192 -3.86 -11.14 22.58
C LYS A 192 -3.05 -11.22 21.30
N TYR A 193 -2.48 -10.10 20.92
CA TYR A 193 -1.65 -10.02 19.73
C TYR A 193 -0.24 -9.62 20.09
N LYS A 194 0.75 -10.31 19.51
CA LYS A 194 2.10 -9.79 19.37
C LYS A 194 2.09 -8.87 18.15
N ILE A 195 2.55 -7.64 18.33
CA ILE A 195 2.55 -6.64 17.28
C ILE A 195 3.98 -6.23 16.98
N TYR A 196 4.30 -6.16 15.71
CA TYR A 196 5.61 -5.77 15.20
C TYR A 196 5.47 -4.56 14.29
N ASP A 197 6.22 -3.50 14.57
CA ASP A 197 6.31 -2.31 13.73
C ASP A 197 7.31 -2.58 12.60
N VAL A 198 6.84 -2.55 11.38
CA VAL A 198 7.58 -2.95 10.18
C VAL A 198 8.69 -1.95 9.82
N TRP A 199 8.46 -0.68 10.10
CA TRP A 199 9.44 0.37 9.78
C TRP A 199 10.46 0.61 10.89
N LYS A 200 10.07 0.40 12.13
CA LYS A 200 10.97 0.51 13.29
C LYS A 200 11.70 -0.78 13.62
N HIS A 201 11.33 -1.89 12.98
CA HIS A 201 11.87 -3.24 13.25
C HIS A 201 11.79 -3.60 14.73
N ALA A 202 10.67 -3.30 15.37
CA ALA A 202 10.51 -3.42 16.81
C ALA A 202 9.15 -3.99 17.21
N ALA A 203 9.11 -4.69 18.34
CA ALA A 203 7.86 -5.07 18.98
C ALA A 203 7.14 -3.83 19.54
N VAL A 204 5.81 -3.84 19.44
CA VAL A 204 4.96 -2.77 19.97
C VAL A 204 4.14 -3.30 21.14
N GLU A 205 4.19 -2.60 22.26
CA GLU A 205 3.30 -2.88 23.37
C GLU A 205 1.90 -2.38 23.09
N THR A 206 0.90 -3.20 23.40
CA THR A 206 -0.51 -2.86 23.22
C THR A 206 -1.17 -2.50 24.53
N VAL A 207 -1.99 -1.47 24.49
CA VAL A 207 -2.79 -1.05 25.64
C VAL A 207 -4.27 -1.18 25.30
N ASN A 208 -4.99 -1.98 26.08
CA ASN A 208 -6.46 -2.03 26.08
C ASN A 208 -7.15 -2.31 24.74
N GLY A 209 -6.66 -3.29 23.97
CA GLY A 209 -7.36 -3.75 22.77
C GLY A 209 -7.40 -2.72 21.62
N LYS A 210 -6.43 -1.85 21.54
CA LYS A 210 -6.28 -0.85 20.47
C LYS A 210 -4.82 -0.66 20.08
N ILE A 211 -4.59 -0.17 18.88
CA ILE A 211 -3.30 0.36 18.43
C ILE A 211 -3.41 1.87 18.26
N SER A 212 -2.36 2.59 18.58
CA SER A 212 -2.30 4.05 18.45
C SER A 212 -0.96 4.47 17.85
N ALA A 213 -0.97 5.55 17.07
CA ALA A 213 0.22 6.14 16.49
C ALA A 213 0.09 7.67 16.42
N ASN A 214 1.23 8.35 16.51
CA ASN A 214 1.34 9.78 16.19
C ASN A 214 1.95 9.88 14.80
N LEU A 215 1.12 10.21 13.83
CA LEU A 215 1.49 10.25 12.42
C LEU A 215 1.80 11.67 11.98
N LYS A 216 2.92 11.86 11.32
CA LYS A 216 3.23 13.10 10.60
C LYS A 216 2.28 13.29 9.43
N PRO A 217 2.28 14.47 8.76
CA PRO A 217 1.56 14.65 7.50
C PRO A 217 1.91 13.56 6.50
N HIS A 218 0.89 12.96 5.89
CA HIS A 218 0.96 11.93 4.86
C HIS A 218 1.70 10.63 5.26
N GLU A 219 1.96 10.43 6.57
CA GLU A 219 2.69 9.28 7.08
C GLU A 219 1.82 8.03 7.16
N CYS A 220 2.38 6.90 6.77
CA CYS A 220 1.84 5.56 6.95
C CYS A 220 2.76 4.73 7.84
N GLU A 221 2.21 4.20 8.93
CA GLU A 221 2.85 3.19 9.77
C GLU A 221 2.20 1.83 9.52
N VAL A 222 3.02 0.78 9.46
CA VAL A 222 2.54 -0.59 9.18
C VAL A 222 2.96 -1.53 10.29
N PHE A 223 2.00 -2.35 10.73
CA PHE A 223 2.17 -3.29 11.82
C PHE A 223 1.74 -4.70 11.41
N VAL A 224 2.49 -5.70 11.83
CA VAL A 224 2.10 -7.11 11.69
C VAL A 224 1.61 -7.64 13.01
N PHE A 225 0.38 -8.12 13.02
CA PHE A 225 -0.29 -8.75 14.15
C PHE A 225 -0.20 -10.26 14.04
N SER A 226 0.27 -10.91 15.09
CA SER A 226 0.27 -12.36 15.22
C SER A 226 -0.55 -12.70 16.46
N ALA A 227 -1.62 -13.48 16.31
CA ALA A 227 -2.33 -13.97 17.47
C ALA A 227 -1.41 -14.88 18.30
N ASP A 228 -1.40 -14.73 19.61
CA ASP A 228 -0.74 -15.70 20.49
C ASP A 228 -1.43 -17.05 20.28
N GLY A 229 -0.73 -18.03 19.72
CA GLY A 229 -1.26 -19.33 19.43
C GLY A 229 -1.65 -20.08 20.72
N LYS A 230 -2.83 -20.71 20.67
CA LYS A 230 -3.03 -21.99 21.37
C LYS A 230 -2.58 -23.10 20.45
#